data_488fbe72e01d5ef917a05904d41d2aaa
#
_entry.id   488fbe72e01d5ef917a05904d41d2aaa
#
_cell.length_a   1.000
_cell.length_b   1.000
_cell.length_c   1.000
_cell.angle_alpha   90.00
_cell.angle_beta   90.00
_cell.angle_gamma   90.00
#
_symmetry.space_group_name_H-M   'P 1'
#
loop_
_entity.id
_entity.type
_entity.pdbx_description
1 polymer ?
#
loop_
_entity_poly.entity_id
_entity_poly.type
_entity_poly.pdbx_seq_one_letter_code
_entity_poly.pdbx_strand_id
1 'polypeptide(L)'
;MENRTKSVPYNNDAEMYVLGSILLENNVINQMIGKLTADDFYNPQNATIFKAMMSLFNNSIKIETVSVTEQLIRDKVSNIDDYKTYLVDLLDMIPSISSVNLYINIVEEKAIERKILSLI
;
A
#
# COMPACT_ATOMS: atom_id res chain seq x y z
N MET A 1 -12.36 -33.35 4.91
CA MET A 1 -11.64 -33.03 4.70
C MET A 1 -11.29 -31.98 4.79
N GLU A 2 -10.88 -31.70 5.00
CA GLU A 2 -10.39 -30.77 5.05
C GLU A 2 -9.87 -30.12 4.26
N ASN A 3 -10.34 -29.81 3.93
CA ASN A 3 -9.82 -29.07 3.16
C ASN A 3 -8.84 -28.22 3.50
N ARG A 4 -8.11 -28.15 2.92
CA ARG A 4 -7.18 -27.47 3.30
C ARG A 4 -6.78 -26.55 2.40
N THR A 5 -7.51 -25.56 2.32
CA THR A 5 -7.12 -24.40 1.62
C THR A 5 -6.01 -23.76 2.37
N LYS A 6 -4.91 -23.64 1.77
CA LYS A 6 -3.83 -22.92 2.39
C LYS A 6 -4.13 -21.47 2.39
N SER A 7 -4.01 -20.84 3.54
CA SER A 7 -4.11 -19.40 3.65
C SER A 7 -2.92 -18.76 2.93
N VAL A 8 -3.18 -17.69 2.17
CA VAL A 8 -2.12 -16.88 1.59
C VAL A 8 -1.67 -15.89 2.67
N PRO A 9 -0.36 -15.79 2.95
CA PRO A 9 0.10 -14.83 3.95
C PRO A 9 -0.08 -13.38 3.50
N TYR A 10 -0.75 -12.59 4.31
CA TYR A 10 -0.88 -11.14 4.09
C TYR A 10 -1.35 -10.49 5.38
N ASN A 11 -1.20 -9.19 5.46
CA ASN A 11 -1.71 -8.40 6.58
C ASN A 11 -2.26 -7.09 6.02
N ASN A 12 -3.58 -7.06 5.81
CA ASN A 12 -4.21 -5.90 5.21
C ASN A 12 -4.09 -4.65 6.07
N ASP A 13 -4.17 -4.81 7.40
CA ASP A 13 -4.03 -3.66 8.31
C ASP A 13 -2.64 -3.03 8.19
N ALA A 14 -1.60 -3.85 8.07
CA ALA A 14 -0.24 -3.35 7.87
C ALA A 14 -0.12 -2.59 6.55
N GLU A 15 -0.71 -3.14 5.47
CA GLU A 15 -0.70 -2.47 4.17
C GLU A 15 -1.38 -1.10 4.26
N MET A 16 -2.55 -1.07 4.89
CA MET A 16 -3.29 0.18 5.05
C MET A 16 -2.52 1.19 5.90
N TYR A 17 -1.88 0.74 6.97
CA TYR A 17 -1.09 1.63 7.83
C TYR A 17 0.07 2.25 7.04
N VAL A 18 0.76 1.46 6.23
CA VAL A 18 1.86 1.95 5.41
C VAL A 18 1.37 3.06 4.46
N LEU A 19 0.27 2.80 3.76
CA LEU A 19 -0.28 3.78 2.80
C LEU A 19 -0.79 5.03 3.51
N GLY A 20 -1.51 4.86 4.61
CA GLY A 20 -2.02 6.00 5.39
C GLY A 20 -0.88 6.85 5.94
N SER A 21 0.21 6.22 6.35
CA SER A 21 1.39 6.92 6.85
C SER A 21 2.03 7.82 5.79
N ILE A 22 2.06 7.37 4.53
CA ILE A 22 2.58 8.18 3.44
C ILE A 22 1.70 9.41 3.23
N LEU A 23 0.37 9.24 3.32
CA LEU A 23 -0.55 10.37 3.19
C LEU A 23 -0.39 11.37 4.33
N LEU A 24 -0.16 10.86 5.55
CA LEU A 24 0.00 11.72 6.71
C LEU A 24 1.33 12.46 6.69
N GLU A 25 2.41 11.77 6.26
CA GLU A 25 3.76 12.33 6.25
C GLU A 25 4.50 11.77 5.05
N ASN A 26 4.59 12.55 3.98
CA ASN A 26 5.13 12.07 2.70
C ASN A 26 6.55 11.51 2.81
N ASN A 27 7.38 12.08 3.67
CA ASN A 27 8.78 11.64 3.81
C ASN A 27 8.90 10.17 4.22
N VAL A 28 7.85 9.60 4.79
CA VAL A 28 7.83 8.19 5.17
C VAL A 28 8.11 7.27 3.98
N ILE A 29 7.73 7.69 2.77
CA ILE A 29 7.93 6.86 1.58
C ILE A 29 9.42 6.55 1.36
N ASN A 30 10.33 7.41 1.82
CA ASN A 30 11.76 7.18 1.69
C ASN A 30 12.21 5.94 2.45
N GLN A 31 11.50 5.55 3.49
CA GLN A 31 11.83 4.35 4.28
C GLN A 31 11.45 3.07 3.54
N MET A 32 10.68 3.19 2.49
CA MET A 32 10.17 2.05 1.72
C MET A 32 10.95 1.83 0.43
N ILE A 33 11.68 2.83 -0.03
CA ILE A 33 12.46 2.74 -1.25
C ILE A 33 13.49 1.62 -1.11
N GLY A 34 13.47 0.68 -2.06
CA GLY A 34 14.37 -0.47 -2.01
C GLY A 34 13.87 -1.62 -1.15
N LYS A 35 12.80 -1.42 -0.39
CA LYS A 35 12.21 -2.46 0.45
C LYS A 35 10.88 -2.96 -0.08
N LEU A 36 10.04 -2.07 -0.59
CA LEU A 36 8.70 -2.41 -1.08
C LEU A 36 8.51 -1.96 -2.52
N THR A 37 7.78 -2.78 -3.25
CA THR A 37 7.24 -2.42 -4.57
C THR A 37 5.73 -2.62 -4.52
N ALA A 38 5.03 -2.15 -5.55
CA ALA A 38 3.57 -2.34 -5.61
C ALA A 38 3.19 -3.82 -5.56
N ASP A 39 4.02 -4.69 -6.14
CA ASP A 39 3.75 -6.13 -6.14
C ASP A 39 3.80 -6.77 -4.76
N ASP A 40 4.39 -6.09 -3.78
CA ASP A 40 4.47 -6.60 -2.41
C ASP A 40 3.16 -6.45 -1.66
N PHE A 41 2.22 -5.67 -2.18
CA PHE A 41 0.91 -5.50 -1.56
C PHE A 41 -0.03 -6.59 -2.08
N TYR A 42 -0.60 -7.34 -1.14
CA TYR A 42 -1.51 -8.43 -1.49
C TYR A 42 -2.85 -7.91 -2.01
N ASN A 43 -3.38 -6.88 -1.35
CA ASN A 43 -4.66 -6.29 -1.75
C ASN A 43 -4.44 -5.46 -3.02
N PRO A 44 -5.11 -5.82 -4.14
CA PRO A 44 -4.90 -5.11 -5.40
C PRO A 44 -5.16 -3.61 -5.31
N GLN A 45 -6.11 -3.20 -4.49
CA GLN A 45 -6.42 -1.79 -4.30
C GLN A 45 -5.23 -1.07 -3.66
N ASN A 46 -4.62 -1.70 -2.65
CA ASN A 46 -3.43 -1.13 -2.00
C ASN A 46 -2.25 -1.07 -2.96
N ALA A 47 -2.05 -2.12 -3.74
CA ALA A 47 -0.98 -2.15 -4.75
C ALA A 47 -1.14 -1.01 -5.76
N THR A 48 -2.37 -0.80 -6.23
CA THR A 48 -2.69 0.26 -7.19
C THR A 48 -2.40 1.64 -6.61
N ILE A 49 -2.76 1.85 -5.34
CA ILE A 49 -2.51 3.13 -4.66
C ILE A 49 -1.01 3.34 -4.48
N PHE A 50 -0.28 2.32 -4.04
CA PHE A 50 1.16 2.46 -3.85
C PHE A 50 1.87 2.80 -5.16
N LYS A 51 1.46 2.17 -6.26
CA LYS A 51 2.00 2.48 -7.58
C LYS A 51 1.78 3.95 -7.93
N ALA A 52 0.59 4.47 -7.67
CA ALA A 52 0.27 5.86 -7.93
C ALA A 52 1.14 6.79 -7.05
N MET A 53 1.32 6.44 -5.78
CA MET A 53 2.17 7.21 -4.87
C MET A 53 3.61 7.25 -5.35
N MET A 54 4.14 6.12 -5.83
CA MET A 54 5.50 6.07 -6.37
C MET A 54 5.65 6.94 -7.62
N SER A 55 4.64 6.97 -8.49
CA SER A 55 4.65 7.86 -9.65
C SER A 55 4.73 9.33 -9.23
N LEU A 56 3.95 9.71 -8.23
CA LEU A 56 3.98 11.07 -7.70
C LEU A 56 5.35 11.39 -7.09
N PHE A 57 5.86 10.48 -6.30
CA PHE A 57 7.16 10.65 -5.67
C PHE A 57 8.26 10.85 -6.71
N ASN A 58 8.27 10.01 -7.75
CA ASN A 58 9.28 10.09 -8.81
C ASN A 58 9.20 11.38 -9.62
N ASN A 59 8.04 12.02 -9.63
CA ASN A 59 7.83 13.30 -10.32
C ASN A 59 7.87 14.49 -9.37
N SER A 60 8.27 14.28 -8.13
CA SER A 60 8.38 15.32 -7.10
C SER A 60 7.06 16.04 -6.86
N ILE A 61 5.95 15.31 -6.93
CA ILE A 61 4.62 15.83 -6.66
C ILE A 61 4.21 15.40 -5.25
N LYS A 62 3.68 16.34 -4.47
CA LYS A 62 3.20 16.06 -3.13
C LYS A 62 2.13 14.97 -3.16
N ILE A 63 2.24 14.00 -2.24
CA ILE A 63 1.32 12.87 -2.15
C ILE A 63 0.22 13.21 -1.15
N GLU A 64 -0.97 13.46 -1.67
CA GLU A 64 -2.15 13.75 -0.87
C GLU A 64 -3.36 13.16 -1.60
N THR A 65 -4.51 13.17 -0.93
CA THR A 65 -5.68 12.48 -1.50
C THR A 65 -6.03 12.99 -2.89
N VAL A 66 -5.90 14.30 -3.13
CA VAL A 66 -6.22 14.89 -4.44
C VAL A 66 -5.23 14.43 -5.50
N SER A 67 -3.93 14.51 -5.23
CA SER A 67 -2.91 14.15 -6.23
C SER A 67 -2.92 12.64 -6.52
N VAL A 68 -3.15 11.81 -5.50
CA VAL A 68 -3.28 10.36 -5.71
C VAL A 68 -4.50 10.07 -6.59
N THR A 69 -5.63 10.71 -6.30
CA THR A 69 -6.85 10.55 -7.12
C THR A 69 -6.58 10.91 -8.57
N GLU A 70 -5.92 12.05 -8.83
CA GLU A 70 -5.59 12.47 -10.18
C GLU A 70 -4.67 11.46 -10.88
N GLN A 71 -3.70 10.93 -10.15
CA GLN A 71 -2.81 9.92 -10.71
C GLN A 71 -3.57 8.64 -11.04
N LEU A 72 -4.48 8.21 -10.18
CA LEU A 72 -5.30 7.04 -10.44
C LEU A 72 -6.16 7.22 -11.70
N ILE A 73 -6.67 8.43 -11.92
CA ILE A 73 -7.42 8.74 -13.14
C ILE A 73 -6.51 8.60 -14.37
N ARG A 74 -5.29 9.13 -14.31
CA ARG A 74 -4.31 8.98 -15.38
C ARG A 74 -3.97 7.52 -15.64
N ASP A 75 -3.92 6.73 -14.59
CA ASP A 75 -3.65 5.29 -14.66
C ASP A 75 -4.86 4.50 -15.14
N LYS A 76 -5.98 5.18 -15.41
CA LYS A 76 -7.21 4.61 -15.96
C LYS A 76 -7.83 3.56 -15.04
N VAL A 77 -7.75 3.82 -13.74
CA VAL A 77 -8.37 2.94 -12.75
C VAL A 77 -9.88 3.10 -12.82
N SER A 78 -10.58 1.96 -12.79
CA SER A 78 -12.04 1.97 -12.67
C SER A 78 -12.44 2.20 -11.21
N ASN A 79 -13.70 2.54 -10.97
CA ASN A 79 -14.24 2.72 -9.61
C ASN A 79 -13.52 3.81 -8.83
N ILE A 80 -13.24 4.94 -9.48
CA ILE A 80 -12.48 6.02 -8.87
C ILE A 80 -13.14 6.55 -7.60
N ASP A 81 -14.47 6.54 -7.52
CA ASP A 81 -15.17 7.02 -6.33
C ASP A 81 -14.91 6.14 -5.12
N ASP A 82 -14.78 4.82 -5.33
CA ASP A 82 -14.41 3.91 -4.24
C ASP A 82 -13.01 4.20 -3.73
N TYR A 83 -12.09 4.52 -4.64
CA TYR A 83 -10.72 4.89 -4.25
C TYR A 83 -10.71 6.20 -3.46
N LYS A 84 -11.52 7.18 -3.86
CA LYS A 84 -11.59 8.45 -3.12
C LYS A 84 -11.99 8.22 -1.67
N THR A 85 -13.04 7.41 -1.46
CA THR A 85 -13.50 7.09 -0.11
C THR A 85 -12.42 6.33 0.66
N TYR A 86 -11.79 5.37 0.01
CA TYR A 86 -10.75 4.56 0.64
C TYR A 86 -9.55 5.41 1.08
N LEU A 87 -9.15 6.38 0.24
CA LEU A 87 -8.01 7.26 0.57
C LEU A 87 -8.29 8.10 1.82
N VAL A 88 -9.52 8.60 1.96
CA VAL A 88 -9.91 9.33 3.17
C VAL A 88 -9.87 8.42 4.39
N ASP A 89 -10.37 7.19 4.24
CA ASP A 89 -10.34 6.20 5.33
C ASP A 89 -8.90 5.87 5.75
N LEU A 90 -8.00 5.71 4.78
CA LEU A 90 -6.59 5.43 5.06
C LEU A 90 -5.98 6.55 5.91
N LEU A 91 -6.23 7.78 5.55
CA LEU A 91 -5.69 8.92 6.29
C LEU A 91 -6.26 9.01 7.69
N ASP A 92 -7.58 8.78 7.82
CA ASP A 92 -8.26 8.91 9.10
C ASP A 92 -7.87 7.83 10.10
N MET A 93 -7.42 6.67 9.64
CA MET A 93 -7.10 5.56 10.54
C MET A 93 -5.73 5.68 11.20
N ILE A 94 -4.88 6.61 10.75
CA ILE A 94 -3.50 6.70 11.21
C ILE A 94 -3.36 7.78 12.28
N PRO A 95 -3.17 7.40 13.56
CA PRO A 95 -2.98 8.41 14.61
C PRO A 95 -1.59 9.02 14.58
N SER A 96 -0.57 8.28 14.12
CA SER A 96 0.79 8.75 14.01
C SER A 96 1.59 7.79 13.12
N ILE A 97 2.77 8.23 12.70
CA ILE A 97 3.66 7.41 11.88
C ILE A 97 4.69 6.65 12.72
N SER A 98 4.58 6.70 14.05
CA SER A 98 5.62 6.19 14.94
C SER A 98 5.91 4.70 14.77
N SER A 99 4.94 3.91 14.32
CA SER A 99 5.11 2.47 14.13
C SER A 99 5.31 2.07 12.67
N VAL A 100 5.56 3.03 11.77
CA VAL A 100 5.58 2.74 10.34
C VAL A 100 6.62 1.69 9.97
N ASN A 101 7.81 1.71 10.59
CA ASN A 101 8.84 0.72 10.27
C ASN A 101 8.41 -0.70 10.59
N LEU A 102 7.69 -0.87 11.70
CA LEU A 102 7.14 -2.19 12.04
C LEU A 102 6.22 -2.70 10.93
N TYR A 103 5.32 -1.83 10.46
CA TYR A 103 4.35 -2.25 9.45
C TYR A 103 4.98 -2.43 8.07
N ILE A 104 5.98 -1.63 7.72
CA ILE A 104 6.75 -1.85 6.49
C ILE A 104 7.38 -3.25 6.52
N ASN A 105 7.98 -3.62 7.65
CA ASN A 105 8.59 -4.93 7.79
C ASN A 105 7.57 -6.06 7.67
N ILE A 106 6.37 -5.87 8.22
CA ILE A 106 5.31 -6.87 8.12
C ILE A 106 4.89 -7.06 6.67
N VAL A 107 4.69 -5.96 5.92
CA VAL A 107 4.32 -6.06 4.51
C VAL A 107 5.40 -6.79 3.72
N GLU A 108 6.67 -6.45 3.97
CA GLU A 108 7.80 -7.09 3.30
C GLU A 108 7.86 -8.58 3.61
N GLU A 109 7.73 -8.94 4.89
CA GLU A 109 7.75 -10.34 5.31
C GLU A 109 6.66 -11.17 4.64
N LYS A 110 5.43 -10.62 4.62
CA LYS A 110 4.32 -11.33 4.01
C LYS A 110 4.51 -11.52 2.51
N ALA A 111 5.10 -10.53 1.85
CA ALA A 111 5.41 -10.62 0.42
C ALA A 111 6.44 -11.73 0.16
N ILE A 112 7.46 -11.82 1.01
CA ILE A 112 8.49 -12.85 0.90
C ILE A 112 7.86 -14.24 1.12
N GLU A 113 7.01 -14.37 2.12
CA GLU A 113 6.32 -15.63 2.40
C GLU A 113 5.48 -16.09 1.21
N ARG A 114 4.78 -15.15 0.55
CA ARG A 114 3.99 -15.50 -0.65
C ARG A 114 4.89 -15.98 -1.78
N LYS A 115 6.06 -15.35 -1.96
CA LYS A 115 7.00 -15.78 -2.99
C LYS A 115 7.52 -17.19 -2.72
N ILE A 116 7.84 -17.48 -1.48
CA ILE A 116 8.31 -18.80 -1.10
C ILE A 116 7.24 -19.85 -1.38
N LEU A 117 6.01 -19.58 -0.97
CA LEU A 117 4.90 -20.50 -1.21
C LEU A 117 4.65 -20.74 -2.69
N SER A 118 4.87 -19.75 -3.54
CA SER A 118 4.64 -19.86 -4.98
C SER A 118 5.68 -20.79 -5.65
N LEU A 119 6.78 -21.09 -4.98
CA LEU A 119 7.82 -21.96 -5.52
C LEU A 119 7.56 -23.45 -5.24
N ILE A 120 6.56 -23.75 -4.44
CA ILE A 120 6.21 -25.15 -4.09
C ILE A 120 5.18 -25.74 -5.08
#